data_286e0aca3bba6a9c2d13e6d93392f04d
#
_entry.id   286e0aca3bba6a9c2d13e6d93392f04d
#
_cell.length_a   1.000
_cell.length_b   1.000
_cell.length_c   1.000
_cell.angle_alpha   90.00
_cell.angle_beta   90.00
_cell.angle_gamma   90.00
#
_symmetry.space_group_name_H-M   'P 1'
#
loop_
_entity.id
_entity.type
_entity.pdbx_description
1 polymer ?
#
loop_
_entity_poly.entity_id
_entity_poly.type
_entity_poly.pdbx_seq_one_letter_code
_entity_poly.pdbx_strand_id
1 'polypeptide(L)'
;FNNIELQVVKQHSSPLSPPPFMVGMAEVEVDTETGEVDVLDYVAVVDCGTPINPNLARVQTEGGIAQGIGMALFEDVQYTDKGKIRNNSFMQYKIPTRMDIGKIRVDFESSYEESGPFGAKSIGELVIDTPCPALAEAIYNATGVRVRELPITPEKIAMGILKKKGTDENS
;
A
#
# COMPACT_ATOMS: atom_id res chain seq x y z
N PHE A 1 19.59 -49.32 -1.49
CA PHE A 1 19.21 -48.15 -2.31
C PHE A 1 20.43 -47.26 -2.39
N ASN A 2 21.09 -47.16 -3.57
CA ASN A 2 22.12 -46.15 -3.80
C ASN A 2 21.45 -44.79 -3.81
N ASN A 3 21.80 -43.92 -2.89
CA ASN A 3 21.41 -42.50 -2.91
C ASN A 3 22.05 -41.86 -4.16
N ILE A 4 21.31 -41.75 -5.23
CA ILE A 4 21.69 -40.97 -6.39
C ILE A 4 21.28 -39.51 -6.04
N GLU A 5 22.23 -38.68 -5.71
CA GLU A 5 22.01 -37.27 -5.53
C GLU A 5 21.96 -36.63 -6.93
N LEU A 6 20.77 -36.20 -7.34
CA LEU A 6 20.58 -35.50 -8.61
C LEU A 6 20.63 -33.99 -8.31
N GLN A 7 21.74 -33.36 -8.64
CA GLN A 7 21.87 -31.91 -8.56
C GLN A 7 21.99 -31.35 -9.98
N VAL A 8 21.09 -30.41 -10.33
CA VAL A 8 21.17 -29.63 -11.57
C VAL A 8 21.25 -28.17 -11.21
N VAL A 9 22.34 -27.52 -11.63
CA VAL A 9 22.54 -26.08 -11.48
C VAL A 9 22.36 -25.43 -12.85
N LYS A 10 21.42 -24.51 -12.99
CA LYS A 10 21.18 -23.74 -14.19
C LYS A 10 21.05 -22.25 -13.83
N GLN A 11 21.78 -21.41 -14.52
CA GLN A 11 21.70 -19.97 -14.35
C GLN A 11 20.97 -19.37 -15.56
N HIS A 12 20.02 -18.49 -15.28
CA HIS A 12 19.37 -17.65 -16.29
C HIS A 12 19.52 -16.18 -15.90
N SER A 13 19.85 -15.35 -16.88
CA SER A 13 19.87 -13.90 -16.75
C SER A 13 18.95 -13.31 -17.81
N SER A 14 17.90 -12.64 -17.39
CA SER A 14 17.03 -11.94 -18.33
C SER A 14 17.75 -10.72 -18.90
N PRO A 15 17.73 -10.50 -20.22
CA PRO A 15 18.32 -9.32 -20.85
C PRO A 15 17.52 -8.05 -20.57
N LEU A 16 16.27 -8.18 -20.15
CA LEU A 16 15.32 -7.10 -19.90
C LEU A 16 14.74 -7.23 -18.48
N SER A 17 14.35 -6.10 -17.89
CA SER A 17 13.60 -6.03 -16.64
C SER A 17 12.28 -5.30 -16.90
N PRO A 18 11.27 -5.98 -17.45
CA PRO A 18 10.01 -5.36 -17.80
C PRO A 18 9.27 -4.91 -16.54
N PRO A 19 8.79 -3.65 -16.49
CA PRO A 19 8.09 -3.16 -15.32
C PRO A 19 6.70 -3.80 -15.19
N PRO A 20 6.29 -4.19 -13.98
CA PRO A 20 4.89 -4.46 -13.69
C PRO A 20 4.12 -3.14 -13.53
N PHE A 21 2.79 -3.19 -13.63
CA PHE A 21 1.92 -2.03 -13.45
C PHE A 21 0.80 -2.34 -12.48
N MET A 22 0.34 -1.33 -11.76
CA MET A 22 -0.81 -1.45 -10.88
C MET A 22 -1.58 -0.14 -10.86
N VAL A 23 -2.91 -0.24 -10.88
CA VAL A 23 -3.82 0.85 -10.58
C VAL A 23 -4.53 0.54 -9.28
N GLY A 24 -4.55 1.50 -8.36
CA GLY A 24 -5.24 1.39 -7.07
C GLY A 24 -6.26 2.51 -6.89
N MET A 25 -7.42 2.16 -6.34
CA MET A 25 -8.48 3.11 -5.99
C MET A 25 -8.93 2.83 -4.56
N ALA A 26 -9.12 3.90 -3.77
CA ALA A 26 -9.57 3.82 -2.39
C ALA A 26 -10.90 4.53 -2.21
N GLU A 27 -11.78 3.93 -1.42
CA GLU A 27 -12.99 4.54 -0.89
C GLU A 27 -12.80 4.71 0.62
N VAL A 28 -13.02 5.94 1.11
CA VAL A 28 -12.83 6.28 2.53
C VAL A 28 -14.04 7.04 3.07
N GLU A 29 -14.28 6.90 4.35
CA GLU A 29 -15.13 7.78 5.15
C GLU A 29 -14.23 8.58 6.09
N VAL A 30 -14.46 9.90 6.18
CA VAL A 30 -13.66 10.78 7.03
C VAL A 30 -14.57 11.52 8.00
N ASP A 31 -14.33 11.36 9.29
CA ASP A 31 -14.95 12.19 10.31
C ASP A 31 -14.31 13.58 10.28
N THR A 32 -15.09 14.58 9.90
CA THR A 32 -14.59 15.95 9.73
C THR A 32 -14.38 16.71 11.04
N GLU A 33 -14.82 16.16 12.17
CA GLU A 33 -14.59 16.75 13.50
C GLU A 33 -13.28 16.23 14.11
N THR A 34 -13.05 14.92 13.99
CA THR A 34 -11.89 14.24 14.59
C THR A 34 -10.74 14.08 13.61
N GLY A 35 -11.03 14.01 12.32
CA GLY A 35 -10.06 13.68 11.26
C GLY A 35 -9.81 12.18 11.12
N GLU A 36 -10.55 11.31 11.83
CA GLU A 36 -10.45 9.86 11.67
C GLU A 36 -10.84 9.44 10.26
N VAL A 37 -10.15 8.42 9.75
CA VAL A 37 -10.33 7.88 8.40
C VAL A 37 -10.62 6.40 8.49
N ASP A 38 -11.80 6.01 8.01
CA ASP A 38 -12.16 4.62 7.80
C ASP A 38 -11.94 4.25 6.33
N VAL A 39 -11.12 3.24 6.08
CA VAL A 39 -10.95 2.67 4.74
C VAL A 39 -12.08 1.69 4.50
N LEU A 40 -13.00 2.01 3.60
CA LEU A 40 -14.17 1.18 3.32
C LEU A 40 -13.86 0.10 2.30
N ASP A 41 -13.24 0.49 1.19
CA ASP A 41 -12.90 -0.43 0.09
C ASP A 41 -11.61 0.01 -0.61
N TYR A 42 -10.83 -0.96 -1.05
CA TYR A 42 -9.66 -0.74 -1.89
C TYR A 42 -9.70 -1.70 -3.08
N VAL A 43 -9.66 -1.13 -4.27
CA VAL A 43 -9.67 -1.90 -5.52
C VAL A 43 -8.33 -1.77 -6.22
N ALA A 44 -7.77 -2.90 -6.62
CA ALA A 44 -6.51 -2.94 -7.36
C ALA A 44 -6.64 -3.80 -8.63
N VAL A 45 -6.08 -3.30 -9.71
CA VAL A 45 -5.84 -4.07 -10.94
C VAL A 45 -4.35 -4.13 -11.19
N VAL A 46 -3.81 -5.34 -11.31
CA VAL A 46 -2.38 -5.61 -11.39
C VAL A 46 -2.03 -6.25 -12.72
N ASP A 47 -1.06 -5.70 -13.42
CA ASP A 47 -0.36 -6.32 -14.52
C ASP A 47 0.99 -6.86 -14.06
N CYS A 48 1.02 -8.13 -13.71
CA CYS A 48 2.24 -8.89 -13.40
C CYS A 48 2.60 -9.89 -14.52
N GLY A 49 2.18 -9.61 -15.74
CA GLY A 49 2.26 -10.59 -16.83
C GLY A 49 1.30 -11.76 -16.57
N THR A 50 1.75 -12.97 -16.85
CA THR A 50 1.00 -14.17 -16.52
C THR A 50 1.13 -14.46 -15.02
N PRO A 51 0.07 -14.41 -14.21
CA PRO A 51 0.12 -14.85 -12.82
C PRO A 51 0.36 -16.35 -12.75
N ILE A 52 1.56 -16.77 -12.34
CA ILE A 52 1.94 -18.20 -12.28
C ILE A 52 1.03 -18.98 -11.31
N ASN A 53 0.71 -18.38 -10.19
CA ASN A 53 -0.27 -18.86 -9.23
C ASN A 53 -1.19 -17.70 -8.83
N PRO A 54 -2.40 -17.61 -9.43
CA PRO A 54 -3.32 -16.50 -9.17
C PRO A 54 -3.70 -16.31 -7.70
N ASN A 55 -3.80 -17.39 -6.93
CA ASN A 55 -4.14 -17.30 -5.50
C ASN A 55 -2.98 -16.69 -4.70
N LEU A 56 -1.75 -17.13 -4.94
CA LEU A 56 -0.58 -16.58 -4.26
C LEU A 56 -0.31 -15.13 -4.72
N ALA A 57 -0.53 -14.82 -6.00
CA ALA A 57 -0.43 -13.47 -6.52
C ALA A 57 -1.44 -12.53 -5.83
N ARG A 58 -2.68 -12.98 -5.62
CA ARG A 58 -3.70 -12.24 -4.87
C ARG A 58 -3.28 -12.00 -3.42
N VAL A 59 -2.83 -13.02 -2.71
CA VAL A 59 -2.36 -12.91 -1.31
C VAL A 59 -1.19 -11.91 -1.21
N GLN A 60 -0.25 -11.94 -2.15
CA GLN A 60 0.85 -10.97 -2.21
C GLN A 60 0.33 -9.55 -2.40
N THR A 61 -0.61 -9.36 -3.30
CA THR A 61 -1.20 -8.04 -3.60
C THR A 61 -1.98 -7.51 -2.39
N GLU A 62 -2.87 -8.32 -1.82
CA GLU A 62 -3.65 -7.93 -0.64
C GLU A 62 -2.75 -7.60 0.55
N GLY A 63 -1.67 -8.38 0.76
CA GLY A 63 -0.68 -8.13 1.81
C GLY A 63 0.09 -6.82 1.60
N GLY A 64 0.50 -6.50 0.38
CA GLY A 64 1.17 -5.24 0.06
C GLY A 64 0.24 -4.04 0.19
N ILE A 65 -1.02 -4.16 -0.22
CA ILE A 65 -2.04 -3.11 -0.02
C ILE A 65 -2.25 -2.85 1.47
N ALA A 66 -2.42 -3.89 2.29
CA ALA A 66 -2.58 -3.76 3.73
C ALA A 66 -1.37 -3.06 4.39
N GLN A 67 -0.16 -3.40 3.97
CA GLN A 67 1.06 -2.74 4.41
C GLN A 67 1.09 -1.26 3.98
N GLY A 68 0.72 -0.95 2.75
CA GLY A 68 0.65 0.42 2.25
C GLY A 68 -0.40 1.28 2.95
N ILE A 69 -1.56 0.69 3.33
CA ILE A 69 -2.56 1.35 4.20
C ILE A 69 -1.93 1.66 5.57
N GLY A 70 -1.18 0.71 6.14
CA GLY A 70 -0.44 0.90 7.38
C GLY A 70 0.53 2.08 7.30
N MET A 71 1.34 2.14 6.26
CA MET A 71 2.27 3.25 6.02
C MET A 71 1.56 4.59 5.81
N ALA A 72 0.40 4.57 5.15
CA ALA A 72 -0.35 5.78 4.87
C ALA A 72 -0.97 6.40 6.12
N LEU A 73 -1.55 5.59 7.03
CA LEU A 73 -2.44 6.09 8.08
C LEU A 73 -1.93 5.85 9.52
N PHE A 74 -1.06 4.85 9.77
CA PHE A 74 -0.79 4.35 11.12
C PHE A 74 0.69 4.34 11.50
N GLU A 75 1.56 3.89 10.59
CA GLU A 75 2.93 3.51 10.93
C GLU A 75 3.85 4.73 10.94
N ASP A 76 4.48 4.98 12.09
CA ASP A 76 5.43 6.06 12.29
C ASP A 76 6.54 5.63 13.26
N VAL A 77 7.76 5.57 12.79
CA VAL A 77 8.92 5.27 13.63
C VAL A 77 9.43 6.56 14.25
N GLN A 78 9.22 6.71 15.56
CA GLN A 78 9.59 7.90 16.30
C GLN A 78 10.94 7.74 16.98
N TYR A 79 11.80 8.74 16.84
CA TYR A 79 13.12 8.78 17.44
C TYR A 79 13.20 9.83 18.55
N THR A 80 14.05 9.54 19.54
CA THR A 80 14.52 10.54 20.51
C THR A 80 15.62 11.40 19.88
N ASP A 81 15.95 12.53 20.50
CA ASP A 81 17.07 13.38 20.09
C ASP A 81 18.42 12.67 20.08
N LYS A 82 18.52 11.53 20.79
CA LYS A 82 19.70 10.66 20.84
C LYS A 82 19.65 9.48 19.85
N GLY A 83 18.71 9.47 18.92
CA GLY A 83 18.55 8.44 17.89
C GLY A 83 17.99 7.09 18.37
N LYS A 84 17.42 7.03 19.59
CA LYS A 84 16.75 5.81 20.07
C LYS A 84 15.29 5.81 19.60
N ILE A 85 14.79 4.65 19.17
CA ILE A 85 13.38 4.47 18.82
C ILE A 85 12.53 4.59 20.10
N ARG A 86 11.50 5.44 20.07
CA ARG A 86 10.55 5.63 21.18
C ARG A 86 9.53 4.52 21.24
N ASN A 87 8.97 4.16 20.09
CA ASN A 87 7.89 3.19 19.92
C ASN A 87 8.42 1.83 19.44
N ASN A 88 9.29 1.22 20.22
CA ASN A 88 10.01 -0.01 19.89
C ASN A 88 9.27 -1.31 20.24
N SER A 89 7.98 -1.26 20.44
CA SER A 89 7.13 -2.42 20.74
C SER A 89 5.77 -2.31 20.06
N PHE A 90 5.09 -3.42 19.83
CA PHE A 90 3.73 -3.42 19.24
C PHE A 90 2.65 -2.77 20.12
N MET A 91 2.95 -2.45 21.36
CA MET A 91 2.05 -1.62 22.19
C MET A 91 2.08 -0.16 21.74
N GLN A 92 3.18 0.31 21.21
CA GLN A 92 3.43 1.72 20.85
C GLN A 92 3.49 1.93 19.34
N TYR A 93 4.13 1.02 18.58
CA TYR A 93 4.15 1.04 17.13
C TYR A 93 2.85 0.41 16.60
N LYS A 94 2.05 1.22 15.92
CA LYS A 94 0.73 0.81 15.43
C LYS A 94 0.83 0.30 14.00
N ILE A 95 0.42 -0.94 13.83
CA ILE A 95 0.15 -1.53 12.51
C ILE A 95 -1.36 -1.73 12.38
N PRO A 96 -1.93 -1.63 11.17
CA PRO A 96 -3.37 -1.82 11.00
C PRO A 96 -3.78 -3.26 11.32
N THR A 97 -4.95 -3.39 11.90
CA THR A 97 -5.63 -4.68 12.09
C THR A 97 -6.57 -4.97 10.92
N ARG A 98 -7.20 -6.15 10.91
CA ARG A 98 -8.21 -6.47 9.91
C ARG A 98 -9.40 -5.51 9.92
N MET A 99 -9.65 -4.84 11.04
CA MET A 99 -10.75 -3.88 11.16
C MET A 99 -10.43 -2.53 10.50
N ASP A 100 -9.15 -2.21 10.36
CA ASP A 100 -8.68 -0.91 9.88
C ASP A 100 -8.45 -0.85 8.36
N ILE A 101 -8.35 -2.01 7.69
CA ILE A 101 -7.97 -2.08 6.26
C ILE A 101 -9.15 -2.17 5.29
N GLY A 102 -10.38 -2.23 5.79
CA GLY A 102 -11.58 -2.32 4.97
C GLY A 102 -11.63 -3.60 4.10
N LYS A 103 -12.33 -3.51 2.99
CA LYS A 103 -12.39 -4.57 1.97
C LYS A 103 -11.32 -4.34 0.91
N ILE A 104 -10.59 -5.39 0.56
CA ILE A 104 -9.61 -5.34 -0.54
C ILE A 104 -10.11 -6.23 -1.68
N ARG A 105 -10.11 -5.69 -2.88
CA ARG A 105 -10.49 -6.39 -4.13
C ARG A 105 -9.34 -6.30 -5.11
N VAL A 106 -8.88 -7.46 -5.59
CA VAL A 106 -7.76 -7.55 -6.53
C VAL A 106 -8.19 -8.28 -7.78
N ASP A 107 -7.87 -7.70 -8.92
CA ASP A 107 -7.99 -8.33 -10.23
C ASP A 107 -6.66 -8.25 -10.97
N PHE A 108 -6.47 -9.12 -11.97
CA PHE A 108 -5.26 -9.19 -12.76
C PHE A 108 -5.56 -8.93 -14.22
N GLU A 109 -4.81 -8.00 -14.81
CA GLU A 109 -4.76 -7.89 -16.26
C GLU A 109 -3.84 -8.99 -16.81
N SER A 110 -4.37 -9.75 -17.76
CA SER A 110 -3.62 -10.84 -18.39
C SER A 110 -2.78 -10.30 -19.55
N SER A 111 -1.52 -10.01 -19.28
CA SER A 111 -0.52 -9.74 -20.29
C SER A 111 0.48 -10.90 -20.35
N TYR A 112 1.20 -11.04 -21.46
CA TYR A 112 2.26 -12.03 -21.62
C TYR A 112 3.59 -11.32 -21.86
N GLU A 113 4.56 -11.55 -20.98
CA GLU A 113 5.89 -10.97 -21.11
C GLU A 113 6.86 -11.99 -21.69
N GLU A 114 7.32 -11.76 -22.94
CA GLU A 114 8.16 -12.71 -23.66
C GLU A 114 9.51 -12.96 -22.99
N SER A 115 10.07 -11.96 -22.30
CA SER A 115 11.35 -12.07 -21.59
C SER A 115 11.25 -12.70 -20.21
N GLY A 116 10.03 -12.86 -19.69
CA GLY A 116 9.75 -13.40 -18.35
C GLY A 116 9.48 -14.91 -18.34
N PRO A 117 9.73 -15.60 -17.23
CA PRO A 117 9.44 -17.02 -17.11
C PRO A 117 7.93 -17.25 -17.22
N PHE A 118 7.52 -18.06 -18.20
CA PHE A 118 6.11 -18.36 -18.51
C PHE A 118 5.25 -17.10 -18.76
N GLY A 119 5.84 -16.00 -19.18
CA GLY A 119 5.14 -14.73 -19.42
C GLY A 119 4.91 -13.88 -18.18
N ALA A 120 5.55 -14.20 -17.05
CA ALA A 120 5.39 -13.46 -15.80
C ALA A 120 6.30 -12.24 -15.70
N LYS A 121 5.82 -11.23 -14.99
CA LYS A 121 6.59 -10.08 -14.48
C LYS A 121 6.65 -10.11 -12.96
N SER A 122 7.38 -9.16 -12.36
CA SER A 122 7.43 -9.01 -10.91
C SER A 122 6.05 -8.63 -10.34
N ILE A 123 5.79 -8.99 -9.08
CA ILE A 123 4.60 -8.61 -8.33
C ILE A 123 4.93 -8.16 -6.89
N GLY A 124 6.18 -8.34 -6.46
CA GLY A 124 6.55 -8.19 -5.05
C GLY A 124 6.40 -6.79 -4.49
N GLU A 125 6.93 -5.79 -5.17
CA GLU A 125 7.09 -4.44 -4.62
C GLU A 125 6.01 -3.45 -5.07
N LEU A 126 5.54 -3.52 -6.33
CA LEU A 126 4.56 -2.56 -6.85
C LEU A 126 3.26 -2.48 -6.04
N VAL A 127 2.93 -3.54 -5.34
CA VAL A 127 1.66 -3.67 -4.60
C VAL A 127 1.58 -2.75 -3.37
N ILE A 128 2.71 -2.22 -2.92
CA ILE A 128 2.77 -1.25 -1.82
C ILE A 128 2.78 0.21 -2.30
N ASP A 129 3.04 0.45 -3.57
CA ASP A 129 3.25 1.81 -4.08
C ASP A 129 1.94 2.61 -4.22
N THR A 130 0.85 1.95 -4.56
CA THR A 130 -0.42 2.62 -4.86
C THR A 130 -1.28 3.02 -3.64
N PRO A 131 -1.25 2.36 -2.45
CA PRO A 131 -2.14 2.72 -1.35
C PRO A 131 -1.91 4.13 -0.80
N CYS A 132 -0.67 4.55 -0.61
CA CYS A 132 -0.39 5.89 -0.07
C CYS A 132 -0.97 7.02 -0.94
N PRO A 133 -0.71 7.09 -2.25
CA PRO A 133 -1.29 8.14 -3.08
C PRO A 133 -2.80 8.00 -3.26
N ALA A 134 -3.35 6.78 -3.35
CA ALA A 134 -4.79 6.57 -3.48
C ALA A 134 -5.55 7.07 -2.26
N LEU A 135 -5.07 6.76 -1.05
CA LEU A 135 -5.65 7.23 0.20
C LEU A 135 -5.50 8.75 0.37
N ALA A 136 -4.33 9.29 0.06
CA ALA A 136 -4.11 10.74 0.13
C ALA A 136 -5.07 11.51 -0.78
N GLU A 137 -5.36 10.99 -1.97
CA GLU A 137 -6.31 11.60 -2.91
C GLU A 137 -7.76 11.39 -2.48
N ALA A 138 -8.12 10.21 -1.97
CA ALA A 138 -9.45 9.95 -1.44
C ALA A 138 -9.78 10.88 -0.25
N ILE A 139 -8.85 11.06 0.68
CA ILE A 139 -8.98 11.99 1.81
C ILE A 139 -9.10 13.44 1.32
N TYR A 140 -8.29 13.83 0.33
CA TYR A 140 -8.40 15.15 -0.27
C TYR A 140 -9.78 15.37 -0.92
N ASN A 141 -10.29 14.41 -1.64
CA ASN A 141 -11.61 14.49 -2.26
C ASN A 141 -12.74 14.62 -1.23
N ALA A 142 -12.61 13.94 -0.08
CA ALA A 142 -13.59 13.99 1.01
C ALA A 142 -13.55 15.32 1.78
N THR A 143 -12.34 15.89 2.01
CA THR A 143 -12.14 17.00 2.96
C THR A 143 -11.62 18.28 2.32
N GLY A 144 -11.03 18.18 1.14
CA GLY A 144 -10.27 19.23 0.49
C GLY A 144 -8.94 19.56 1.19
N VAL A 145 -8.49 18.73 2.12
CA VAL A 145 -7.21 18.86 2.82
C VAL A 145 -6.15 18.01 2.16
N ARG A 146 -5.07 18.63 1.69
CA ARG A 146 -3.95 17.92 1.07
C ARG A 146 -2.82 17.74 2.07
N VAL A 147 -2.69 16.51 2.57
CA VAL A 147 -1.56 16.10 3.42
C VAL A 147 -0.41 15.62 2.54
N ARG A 148 0.81 16.06 2.82
CA ARG A 148 2.03 15.75 2.03
C ARG A 148 3.09 15.03 2.83
N GLU A 149 2.78 14.66 4.05
CA GLU A 149 3.68 13.96 4.98
C GLU A 149 2.97 12.75 5.56
N LEU A 150 3.59 11.58 5.44
CA LEU A 150 3.11 10.34 6.05
C LEU A 150 3.57 10.24 7.52
N PRO A 151 2.82 9.52 8.34
CA PRO A 151 1.45 9.07 8.11
C PRO A 151 0.45 10.25 8.06
N ILE A 152 -0.67 10.03 7.36
CA ILE A 152 -1.79 10.97 7.30
C ILE A 152 -2.62 10.80 8.57
N THR A 153 -2.18 11.47 9.65
CA THR A 153 -2.82 11.32 10.95
C THR A 153 -4.14 12.08 11.04
N PRO A 154 -5.09 11.65 11.90
CA PRO A 154 -6.34 12.38 12.15
C PRO A 154 -6.09 13.85 12.51
N GLU A 155 -5.06 14.12 13.32
CA GLU A 155 -4.69 15.49 13.69
C GLU A 155 -4.34 16.36 12.47
N LYS A 156 -3.55 15.83 11.51
CA LYS A 156 -3.19 16.57 10.29
C LYS A 156 -4.43 16.92 9.46
N ILE A 157 -5.40 16.02 9.40
CA ILE A 157 -6.65 16.23 8.67
C ILE A 157 -7.52 17.26 9.40
N ALA A 158 -7.81 17.07 10.69
CA ALA A 158 -8.65 17.97 11.48
C ALA A 158 -8.09 19.40 11.48
N MET A 159 -6.78 19.56 11.72
CA MET A 159 -6.13 20.86 11.68
C MET A 159 -6.16 21.49 10.28
N GLY A 160 -6.06 20.67 9.23
CA GLY A 160 -6.22 21.14 7.85
C GLY A 160 -7.62 21.69 7.56
N ILE A 161 -8.66 20.98 8.01
CA ILE A 161 -10.07 21.41 7.89
C ILE A 161 -10.31 22.72 8.63
N LEU A 162 -9.82 22.84 9.88
CA LEU A 162 -9.96 24.06 10.67
C LEU A 162 -9.28 25.27 10.00
N LYS A 163 -8.09 25.09 9.46
CA LYS A 163 -7.39 26.18 8.72
C LYS A 163 -8.18 26.64 7.50
N LYS A 164 -8.82 25.74 6.75
CA LYS A 164 -9.67 26.09 5.60
C LYS A 164 -10.87 26.91 6.04
N LYS A 165 -11.61 26.46 7.06
CA LYS A 165 -12.78 27.21 7.59
C LYS A 165 -12.40 28.63 8.04
N GLY A 166 -11.29 28.80 8.75
CA GLY A 166 -10.83 30.12 9.17
C GLY A 166 -10.33 31.02 8.03
N THR A 167 -9.99 30.48 6.88
CA THR A 167 -9.62 31.24 5.69
C THR A 167 -10.87 31.72 4.95
N ASP A 168 -11.92 30.91 4.88
CA ASP A 168 -13.18 31.22 4.21
C ASP A 168 -14.01 32.26 4.99
N GLU A 169 -13.87 32.32 6.33
CA GLU A 169 -14.55 33.35 7.17
C GLU A 169 -13.89 34.75 7.08
N ASN A 170 -12.68 34.81 6.57
CA ASN A 170 -11.93 36.08 6.43
C ASN A 170 -11.87 36.59 4.97
N SER A 171 -12.58 36.00 4.04
CA SER A 171 -12.66 36.36 2.62
C SER A 171 -14.04 36.95 2.29
#